data_b4c38892cb6635dd0400495950100778
#
_entry.id   b4c38892cb6635dd0400495950100778
#
_cell.length_a   1.000
_cell.length_b   1.000
_cell.length_c   1.000
_cell.angle_alpha   90.00
_cell.angle_beta   90.00
_cell.angle_gamma   90.00
#
_symmetry.space_group_name_H-M   'P 1'
#
loop_
_entity.id
_entity.type
_entity.pdbx_description
1 polymer ?
#
loop_
_entity_poly.entity_id
_entity_poly.type
_entity_poly.pdbx_seq_one_letter_code
_entity_poly.pdbx_strand_id
1 'polypeptide(L)'
;MATKNIEEFEKAGVKKIVTIDPHAYNTFKNEYPDFGLQAEVYHHTELLAQWVKEGRLKPVHAIEETVTYHDSCYLGRYNEVYEAPRDILKAIPGVNLVEMARNRETGMCCGAGGGLMWMEETAGSRINVARTEQALAVQPSIIGTGCPYCLTMISDGTKAKEVEEKVQTLDVTEILERSVIGQKKEAM
;
A
#
# COMPACT_ATOMS: atom_id res chain seq x y z
N MET A 1 2.74 -10.05 -24.96
CA MET A 1 3.54 -9.92 -23.71
C MET A 1 3.03 -10.94 -22.67
N ALA A 2 1.74 -10.99 -22.34
CA ALA A 2 1.17 -11.94 -21.36
C ALA A 2 1.55 -13.40 -21.64
N THR A 3 1.29 -13.91 -22.85
CA THR A 3 1.62 -15.29 -23.25
C THR A 3 3.10 -15.64 -22.99
N LYS A 4 4.02 -14.75 -23.37
CA LYS A 4 5.44 -14.97 -23.12
C LYS A 4 5.79 -15.03 -21.63
N ASN A 5 5.21 -14.17 -20.82
CA ASN A 5 5.42 -14.19 -19.38
C ASN A 5 4.87 -15.49 -18.76
N ILE A 6 3.71 -15.95 -19.22
CA ILE A 6 3.10 -17.20 -18.75
C ILE A 6 3.99 -18.40 -19.10
N GLU A 7 4.52 -18.47 -20.33
CA GLU A 7 5.49 -19.50 -20.72
C GLU A 7 6.72 -19.54 -19.80
N GLU A 8 7.24 -18.37 -19.42
CA GLU A 8 8.39 -18.28 -18.48
C GLU A 8 8.00 -18.71 -17.06
N PHE A 9 6.80 -18.35 -16.59
CA PHE A 9 6.28 -18.82 -15.30
C PHE A 9 6.10 -20.33 -15.26
N GLU A 10 5.58 -20.92 -16.35
CA GLU A 10 5.40 -22.36 -16.48
C GLU A 10 6.76 -23.09 -16.49
N LYS A 11 7.72 -22.62 -17.27
CA LYS A 11 9.09 -23.16 -17.29
C LYS A 11 9.76 -23.12 -15.93
N ALA A 12 9.50 -22.05 -15.17
CA ALA A 12 10.02 -21.88 -13.81
C ALA A 12 9.20 -22.64 -12.75
N GLY A 13 8.09 -23.29 -13.13
CA GLY A 13 7.21 -24.01 -12.20
C GLY A 13 6.50 -23.11 -11.19
N VAL A 14 6.23 -21.86 -11.54
CA VAL A 14 5.58 -20.88 -10.65
C VAL A 14 4.16 -21.36 -10.34
N LYS A 15 3.85 -21.45 -9.04
CA LYS A 15 2.51 -21.78 -8.54
C LYS A 15 1.87 -20.63 -7.78
N LYS A 16 2.67 -19.71 -7.29
CA LYS A 16 2.23 -18.53 -6.52
C LYS A 16 2.98 -17.29 -6.97
N ILE A 17 2.27 -16.21 -7.14
CA ILE A 17 2.80 -14.89 -7.45
C ILE A 17 2.42 -13.96 -6.29
N VAL A 18 3.40 -13.27 -5.73
CA VAL A 18 3.18 -12.20 -4.74
C VAL A 18 3.72 -10.91 -5.32
N THR A 19 2.92 -9.86 -5.29
CA THR A 19 3.31 -8.56 -5.81
C THR A 19 2.99 -7.44 -4.81
N ILE A 20 3.83 -6.42 -4.81
CA ILE A 20 3.62 -5.19 -4.03
C ILE A 20 2.82 -4.14 -4.81
N ASP A 21 2.66 -4.34 -6.13
CA ASP A 21 1.96 -3.41 -7.00
C ASP A 21 0.53 -3.88 -7.27
N PRO A 22 -0.50 -3.12 -6.85
CA PRO A 22 -1.90 -3.46 -7.10
C PRO A 22 -2.28 -3.53 -8.59
N HIS A 23 -1.57 -2.83 -9.48
CA HIS A 23 -1.84 -2.92 -10.92
C HIS A 23 -1.37 -4.27 -11.47
N ALA A 24 -0.15 -4.69 -11.11
CA ALA A 24 0.36 -6.02 -11.44
C ALA A 24 -0.49 -7.12 -10.80
N TYR A 25 -0.94 -6.92 -9.54
CA TYR A 25 -1.86 -7.82 -8.87
C TYR A 25 -3.16 -8.00 -9.68
N ASN A 26 -3.79 -6.90 -10.08
CA ASN A 26 -5.01 -6.93 -10.88
C ASN A 26 -4.79 -7.67 -12.21
N THR A 27 -3.71 -7.34 -12.91
CA THR A 27 -3.39 -7.93 -14.21
C THR A 27 -3.13 -9.43 -14.10
N PHE A 28 -2.30 -9.87 -13.14
CA PHE A 28 -2.04 -11.31 -12.97
C PHE A 28 -3.25 -12.09 -12.49
N LYS A 29 -4.07 -11.49 -11.61
CA LYS A 29 -5.23 -12.17 -11.01
C LYS A 29 -6.43 -12.23 -11.95
N ASN A 30 -6.73 -11.12 -12.64
CA ASN A 30 -8.00 -10.96 -13.35
C ASN A 30 -7.88 -11.05 -14.88
N GLU A 31 -6.69 -10.77 -15.44
CA GLU A 31 -6.50 -10.69 -16.89
C GLU A 31 -5.66 -11.88 -17.44
N TYR A 32 -4.59 -12.26 -16.75
CA TYR A 32 -3.73 -13.35 -17.20
C TYR A 32 -4.39 -14.75 -17.25
N PRO A 33 -5.42 -15.07 -16.42
CA PRO A 33 -6.17 -16.32 -16.58
C PRO A 33 -6.78 -16.50 -17.96
N ASP A 34 -7.20 -15.42 -18.64
CA ASP A 34 -7.73 -15.46 -20.01
C ASP A 34 -6.67 -15.92 -21.04
N PHE A 35 -5.40 -15.79 -20.68
CA PHE A 35 -4.26 -16.24 -21.47
C PHE A 35 -3.65 -17.55 -20.97
N GLY A 36 -4.27 -18.20 -19.98
CA GLY A 36 -3.89 -19.54 -19.49
C GLY A 36 -3.05 -19.57 -18.22
N LEU A 37 -2.83 -18.44 -17.50
CA LEU A 37 -2.09 -18.47 -16.24
C LEU A 37 -2.76 -19.38 -15.20
N GLN A 38 -2.00 -20.33 -14.66
CA GLN A 38 -2.42 -21.29 -13.63
C GLN A 38 -1.60 -21.07 -12.34
N ALA A 39 -1.72 -19.89 -11.72
CA ALA A 39 -1.02 -19.56 -10.48
C ALA A 39 -1.96 -18.83 -9.52
N GLU A 40 -1.77 -19.05 -8.22
CA GLU A 40 -2.41 -18.23 -7.19
C GLU A 40 -1.71 -16.87 -7.15
N VAL A 41 -2.49 -15.79 -7.12
CA VAL A 41 -1.94 -14.42 -7.11
C VAL A 41 -2.37 -13.73 -5.83
N TYR A 42 -1.40 -13.16 -5.12
CA TYR A 42 -1.60 -12.44 -3.88
C TYR A 42 -1.00 -11.03 -3.96
N HIS A 43 -1.72 -10.06 -3.47
CA HIS A 43 -1.09 -8.83 -3.05
C HIS A 43 -0.32 -9.07 -1.74
N HIS A 44 0.84 -8.44 -1.57
CA HIS A 44 1.69 -8.70 -0.38
C HIS A 44 0.94 -8.51 0.94
N THR A 45 0.03 -7.53 1.02
CA THR A 45 -0.76 -7.27 2.24
C THR A 45 -1.70 -8.42 2.58
N GLU A 46 -2.27 -9.14 1.60
CA GLU A 46 -3.13 -10.30 1.87
C GLU A 46 -2.31 -11.43 2.51
N LEU A 47 -1.14 -11.72 1.94
CA LEU A 47 -0.26 -12.78 2.44
C LEU A 47 0.30 -12.45 3.82
N LEU A 48 0.72 -11.20 4.04
CA LEU A 48 1.24 -10.75 5.33
C LEU A 48 0.16 -10.74 6.42
N ALA A 49 -1.05 -10.27 6.10
CA ALA A 49 -2.20 -10.33 7.03
C ALA A 49 -2.52 -11.78 7.42
N GLN A 50 -2.49 -12.71 6.46
CA GLN A 50 -2.66 -14.12 6.72
C GLN A 50 -1.57 -14.65 7.66
N TRP A 51 -0.30 -14.34 7.41
CA TRP A 51 0.82 -14.81 8.25
C TRP A 51 0.79 -14.22 9.65
N VAL A 52 0.35 -12.98 9.82
CA VAL A 52 0.12 -12.37 11.13
C VAL A 52 -0.99 -13.12 11.86
N LYS A 53 -2.12 -13.38 11.21
CA LYS A 53 -3.27 -14.11 11.78
C LYS A 53 -2.90 -15.54 12.17
N GLU A 54 -2.06 -16.22 11.38
CA GLU A 54 -1.55 -17.56 11.64
C GLU A 54 -0.44 -17.60 12.73
N GLY A 55 0.02 -16.43 13.20
CA GLY A 55 1.13 -16.31 14.15
C GLY A 55 2.50 -16.67 13.57
N ARG A 56 2.64 -16.74 12.27
CA ARG A 56 3.90 -16.93 11.52
C ARG A 56 4.74 -15.67 11.50
N LEU A 57 4.09 -14.50 11.41
CA LEU A 57 4.67 -13.19 11.67
C LEU A 57 4.11 -12.65 12.98
N LYS A 58 4.98 -12.20 13.86
CA LYS A 58 4.59 -11.70 15.18
C LYS A 58 5.06 -10.26 15.34
N PRO A 59 4.18 -9.28 15.18
CA PRO A 59 4.47 -7.90 15.53
C PRO A 59 4.54 -7.78 17.06
N VAL A 60 5.75 -7.71 17.61
CA VAL A 60 5.99 -7.73 19.06
C VAL A 60 6.53 -6.40 19.61
N HIS A 61 7.13 -5.58 18.74
CA HIS A 61 7.64 -4.28 19.14
C HIS A 61 6.56 -3.23 18.96
N ALA A 62 6.22 -2.51 20.04
CA ALA A 62 5.21 -1.46 19.99
C ALA A 62 5.64 -0.28 19.10
N ILE A 63 4.68 0.27 18.37
CA ILE A 63 4.82 1.49 17.57
C ILE A 63 3.75 2.46 18.06
N GLU A 64 4.12 3.34 18.98
CA GLU A 64 3.22 4.32 19.63
C GLU A 64 2.95 5.50 18.69
N GLU A 65 2.28 5.22 17.56
CA GLU A 65 2.08 6.18 16.48
C GLU A 65 0.62 6.22 16.02
N THR A 66 0.17 7.41 15.61
CA THR A 66 -1.11 7.56 14.92
C THR A 66 -0.90 7.33 13.43
N VAL A 67 -1.50 6.25 12.93
CA VAL A 67 -1.40 5.83 11.53
C VAL A 67 -2.72 6.06 10.83
N THR A 68 -2.69 6.64 9.63
CA THR A 68 -3.83 6.62 8.71
C THR A 68 -3.47 5.84 7.45
N TYR A 69 -4.45 5.19 6.82
CA TYR A 69 -4.20 4.34 5.65
C TYR A 69 -4.81 4.93 4.38
N HIS A 70 -4.02 4.99 3.32
CA HIS A 70 -4.47 5.36 1.99
C HIS A 70 -4.87 4.13 1.19
N ASP A 71 -6.16 4.00 0.88
CA ASP A 71 -6.68 2.91 0.04
C ASP A 71 -6.25 3.10 -1.42
N SER A 72 -5.41 2.19 -1.90
CA SER A 72 -5.00 2.14 -3.32
C SER A 72 -6.17 1.72 -4.19
N CYS A 73 -6.45 2.45 -5.27
CA CYS A 73 -7.61 2.23 -6.12
C CYS A 73 -7.67 0.82 -6.74
N TYR A 74 -6.55 0.31 -7.26
CA TYR A 74 -6.49 -1.04 -7.84
C TYR A 74 -6.54 -2.16 -6.81
N LEU A 75 -6.11 -1.92 -5.57
CA LEU A 75 -6.22 -2.90 -4.50
C LEU A 75 -7.66 -2.94 -3.95
N GLY A 76 -8.20 -1.79 -3.57
CA GLY A 76 -9.52 -1.69 -2.98
C GLY A 76 -10.62 -1.74 -4.03
N ARG A 77 -10.74 -0.69 -4.86
CA ARG A 77 -11.91 -0.51 -5.74
C ARG A 77 -12.02 -1.57 -6.84
N TYR A 78 -10.90 -2.08 -7.37
CA TYR A 78 -10.88 -3.11 -8.41
C TYR A 78 -10.86 -4.55 -7.87
N ASN A 79 -10.32 -4.74 -6.65
CA ASN A 79 -10.12 -6.09 -6.10
C ASN A 79 -10.73 -6.29 -4.70
N GLU A 80 -11.42 -5.30 -4.15
CA GLU A 80 -12.13 -5.33 -2.86
C GLU A 80 -11.24 -5.65 -1.64
N VAL A 81 -9.92 -5.47 -1.77
CA VAL A 81 -8.97 -5.72 -0.68
C VAL A 81 -8.81 -4.45 0.15
N TYR A 82 -9.65 -4.29 1.16
CA TYR A 82 -9.65 -3.15 2.08
C TYR A 82 -9.15 -3.51 3.48
N GLU A 83 -9.48 -4.71 3.96
CA GLU A 83 -9.22 -5.06 5.36
C GLU A 83 -7.82 -5.63 5.57
N ALA A 84 -7.22 -6.34 4.63
CA ALA A 84 -5.90 -6.95 4.82
C ALA A 84 -4.82 -5.95 5.28
N PRO A 85 -4.66 -4.75 4.68
CA PRO A 85 -3.73 -3.74 5.20
C PRO A 85 -4.09 -3.26 6.62
N ARG A 86 -5.38 -3.14 6.91
CA ARG A 86 -5.89 -2.71 8.22
C ARG A 86 -5.66 -3.77 9.29
N ASP A 87 -5.83 -5.03 8.95
CA ASP A 87 -5.58 -6.16 9.86
C ASP A 87 -4.10 -6.20 10.27
N ILE A 88 -3.19 -5.91 9.33
CA ILE A 88 -1.76 -5.78 9.64
C ILE A 88 -1.55 -4.64 10.64
N LEU A 89 -2.05 -3.45 10.35
CA LEU A 89 -1.84 -2.26 11.18
C LEU A 89 -2.46 -2.43 12.58
N LYS A 90 -3.66 -3.00 12.67
CA LYS A 90 -4.34 -3.28 13.95
C LYS A 90 -3.62 -4.34 14.79
N ALA A 91 -2.86 -5.24 14.19
CA ALA A 91 -2.10 -6.25 14.89
C ALA A 91 -0.80 -5.72 15.53
N ILE A 92 -0.36 -4.55 15.14
CA ILE A 92 0.86 -3.91 15.68
C ILE A 92 0.54 -3.24 17.01
N PRO A 93 1.20 -3.65 18.13
CA PRO A 93 0.98 -3.00 19.42
C PRO A 93 1.30 -1.50 19.37
N GLY A 94 0.48 -0.68 20.02
CA GLY A 94 0.67 0.77 20.12
C GLY A 94 0.17 1.58 18.91
N VAL A 95 -0.06 0.96 17.75
CA VAL A 95 -0.61 1.67 16.59
C VAL A 95 -2.04 2.12 16.86
N ASN A 96 -2.26 3.43 16.74
CA ASN A 96 -3.57 4.05 16.73
C ASN A 96 -4.01 4.28 15.27
N LEU A 97 -4.78 3.35 14.70
CA LEU A 97 -5.28 3.47 13.32
C LEU A 97 -6.49 4.40 13.27
N VAL A 98 -6.35 5.53 12.57
CA VAL A 98 -7.41 6.54 12.38
C VAL A 98 -7.75 6.64 10.89
N GLU A 99 -9.03 6.44 10.57
CA GLU A 99 -9.50 6.48 9.19
C GLU A 99 -9.68 7.91 8.69
N MET A 100 -9.31 8.15 7.44
CA MET A 100 -9.69 9.39 6.75
C MET A 100 -11.21 9.44 6.54
N ALA A 101 -11.80 10.62 6.42
CA ALA A 101 -13.22 10.77 6.12
C ALA A 101 -13.64 10.04 4.82
N ARG A 102 -12.75 10.06 3.81
CA ARG A 102 -12.89 9.29 2.57
C ARG A 102 -11.92 8.11 2.59
N ASN A 103 -12.44 6.94 2.87
CA ASN A 103 -11.69 5.69 2.93
C ASN A 103 -12.45 4.57 2.20
N ARG A 104 -11.84 3.42 2.03
CA ARG A 104 -12.38 2.26 1.31
C ARG A 104 -12.94 2.64 -0.06
N GLU A 105 -14.21 2.34 -0.34
CA GLU A 105 -14.88 2.57 -1.62
C GLU A 105 -14.93 4.05 -1.98
N THR A 106 -15.03 4.94 -0.97
CA THR A 106 -15.09 6.39 -1.15
C THR A 106 -13.70 7.04 -1.19
N GLY A 107 -12.63 6.25 -1.04
CA GLY A 107 -11.25 6.72 -1.05
C GLY A 107 -10.92 7.56 -2.29
N MET A 108 -10.26 8.71 -2.09
CA MET A 108 -9.77 9.53 -3.20
C MET A 108 -8.49 8.94 -3.78
N CYS A 109 -8.30 9.04 -5.10
CA CYS A 109 -7.08 8.61 -5.79
C CYS A 109 -5.84 9.36 -5.28
N CYS A 110 -4.67 8.71 -5.35
CA CYS A 110 -3.38 9.37 -5.10
C CYS A 110 -2.92 10.32 -6.21
N GLY A 111 -3.55 10.23 -7.40
CA GLY A 111 -3.23 11.08 -8.54
C GLY A 111 -2.17 10.51 -9.51
N ALA A 112 -1.68 9.28 -9.33
CA ALA A 112 -0.67 8.70 -10.24
C ALA A 112 -1.25 8.25 -11.58
N GLY A 113 -2.54 7.91 -11.61
CA GLY A 113 -3.20 7.28 -12.75
C GLY A 113 -3.21 8.15 -14.01
N GLY A 114 -3.36 7.50 -15.17
CA GLY A 114 -3.38 8.20 -16.46
C GLY A 114 -2.07 8.87 -16.86
N GLY A 115 -0.96 8.52 -16.21
CA GLY A 115 0.34 9.16 -16.44
C GLY A 115 0.52 10.51 -15.75
N LEU A 116 -0.45 10.95 -14.95
CA LEU A 116 -0.42 12.26 -14.26
C LEU A 116 0.78 12.41 -13.31
N MET A 117 1.33 11.31 -12.79
CA MET A 117 2.54 11.38 -11.97
C MET A 117 3.77 11.96 -12.71
N TRP A 118 3.76 11.88 -14.06
CA TRP A 118 4.83 12.37 -14.94
C TRP A 118 4.50 13.73 -15.57
N MET A 119 3.33 14.29 -15.26
CA MET A 119 2.84 15.52 -15.88
C MET A 119 2.77 16.64 -14.83
N GLU A 120 2.97 17.87 -15.30
CA GLU A 120 2.70 19.05 -14.49
C GLU A 120 1.21 19.39 -14.57
N GLU A 121 0.52 19.35 -13.43
CA GLU A 121 -0.85 19.84 -13.33
C GLU A 121 -0.82 21.36 -13.12
N THR A 122 -1.23 22.11 -14.15
CA THR A 122 -1.22 23.57 -14.13
C THR A 122 -2.57 24.18 -13.73
N ALA A 123 -3.62 23.37 -13.64
CA ALA A 123 -4.97 23.80 -13.30
C ALA A 123 -5.43 23.25 -11.96
N GLY A 124 -5.81 24.12 -11.04
CA GLY A 124 -6.35 23.75 -9.74
C GLY A 124 -5.30 23.21 -8.76
N SER A 125 -5.73 22.37 -7.83
CA SER A 125 -4.85 21.71 -6.86
C SER A 125 -4.50 20.30 -7.35
N ARG A 126 -3.24 19.93 -7.28
CA ARG A 126 -2.79 18.57 -7.63
C ARG A 126 -3.53 17.53 -6.78
N ILE A 127 -3.95 16.43 -7.41
CA ILE A 127 -4.73 15.37 -6.76
C ILE A 127 -4.00 14.80 -5.55
N ASN A 128 -2.68 14.58 -5.65
CA ASN A 128 -1.90 14.06 -4.53
C ASN A 128 -1.84 15.02 -3.34
N VAL A 129 -1.74 16.33 -3.59
CA VAL A 129 -1.77 17.35 -2.53
C VAL A 129 -3.13 17.32 -1.84
N ALA A 130 -4.24 17.37 -2.61
CA ALA A 130 -5.59 17.31 -2.05
C ALA A 130 -5.84 16.01 -1.27
N ARG A 131 -5.30 14.86 -1.72
CA ARG A 131 -5.38 13.60 -0.97
C ARG A 131 -4.55 13.63 0.30
N THR A 132 -3.36 14.20 0.25
CA THR A 132 -2.50 14.36 1.43
C THR A 132 -3.17 15.26 2.47
N GLU A 133 -3.85 16.35 2.06
CA GLU A 133 -4.63 17.19 2.97
C GLU A 133 -5.73 16.40 3.70
N GLN A 134 -6.41 15.48 3.01
CA GLN A 134 -7.39 14.59 3.66
C GLN A 134 -6.73 13.66 4.70
N ALA A 135 -5.51 13.19 4.42
CA ALA A 135 -4.75 12.39 5.37
C ALA A 135 -4.31 13.22 6.58
N LEU A 136 -3.80 14.42 6.35
CA LEU A 136 -3.35 15.34 7.41
C LEU A 136 -4.50 15.83 8.31
N ALA A 137 -5.74 15.84 7.82
CA ALA A 137 -6.92 16.23 8.60
C ALA A 137 -7.16 15.35 9.85
N VAL A 138 -6.64 14.12 9.87
CA VAL A 138 -6.72 13.22 11.03
C VAL A 138 -5.45 13.23 11.88
N GLN A 139 -4.54 14.16 11.60
CA GLN A 139 -3.30 14.41 12.37
C GLN A 139 -2.43 13.14 12.57
N PRO A 140 -2.12 12.39 11.51
CA PRO A 140 -1.30 11.20 11.65
C PRO A 140 0.18 11.58 11.80
N SER A 141 0.96 10.70 12.41
CA SER A 141 2.43 10.69 12.31
C SER A 141 2.93 9.81 11.16
N ILE A 142 2.10 8.84 10.73
CA ILE A 142 2.40 7.96 9.60
C ILE A 142 1.19 7.87 8.66
N ILE A 143 1.44 8.02 7.35
CA ILE A 143 0.48 7.69 6.29
C ILE A 143 0.92 6.37 5.67
N GLY A 144 0.16 5.30 5.94
CA GLY A 144 0.39 3.97 5.38
C GLY A 144 -0.18 3.84 3.98
N THR A 145 0.52 3.15 3.09
CA THR A 145 0.04 2.78 1.75
C THR A 145 0.33 1.30 1.47
N GLY A 146 -0.27 0.74 0.43
CA GLY A 146 0.04 -0.61 -0.07
C GLY A 146 0.25 -0.59 -1.59
N CYS A 147 0.90 0.46 -2.11
CA CYS A 147 1.16 0.61 -3.53
C CYS A 147 2.35 1.54 -3.74
N PRO A 148 3.38 1.15 -4.52
CA PRO A 148 4.58 1.97 -4.73
C PRO A 148 4.27 3.32 -5.41
N TYR A 149 3.31 3.37 -6.31
CA TYR A 149 2.87 4.64 -6.92
C TYR A 149 2.19 5.54 -5.90
N CYS A 150 1.30 4.99 -5.07
CA CYS A 150 0.66 5.77 -4.00
C CYS A 150 1.68 6.27 -2.99
N LEU A 151 2.68 5.45 -2.64
CA LEU A 151 3.78 5.81 -1.76
C LEU A 151 4.50 7.06 -2.28
N THR A 152 4.89 7.04 -3.56
CA THR A 152 5.56 8.18 -4.21
C THR A 152 4.66 9.43 -4.21
N MET A 153 3.41 9.29 -4.64
CA MET A 153 2.50 10.43 -4.77
C MET A 153 2.15 11.08 -3.42
N ILE A 154 1.93 10.28 -2.37
CA ILE A 154 1.64 10.80 -1.04
C ILE A 154 2.91 11.40 -0.41
N SER A 155 4.08 10.78 -0.63
CA SER A 155 5.36 11.34 -0.20
C SER A 155 5.64 12.71 -0.85
N ASP A 156 5.36 12.86 -2.14
CA ASP A 156 5.46 14.16 -2.80
C ASP A 156 4.41 15.15 -2.27
N GLY A 157 3.23 14.67 -1.91
CA GLY A 157 2.19 15.49 -1.27
C GLY A 157 2.63 16.00 0.11
N THR A 158 3.28 15.19 0.95
CA THR A 158 3.82 15.62 2.25
C THR A 158 4.92 16.65 2.09
N LYS A 159 5.82 16.49 1.11
CA LYS A 159 6.84 17.49 0.75
C LYS A 159 6.21 18.80 0.28
N ALA A 160 5.22 18.73 -0.61
CA ALA A 160 4.50 19.92 -1.09
C ALA A 160 3.76 20.68 0.03
N LYS A 161 3.46 20.01 1.15
CA LYS A 161 2.87 20.59 2.37
C LYS A 161 3.91 20.93 3.44
N GLU A 162 5.20 20.70 3.18
CA GLU A 162 6.33 20.95 4.10
C GLU A 162 6.15 20.25 5.46
N VAL A 163 5.67 19.01 5.44
CA VAL A 163 5.41 18.21 6.65
C VAL A 163 6.15 16.87 6.68
N GLU A 164 7.00 16.59 5.70
CA GLU A 164 7.71 15.30 5.55
C GLU A 164 8.63 14.95 6.73
N GLU A 165 9.10 15.94 7.46
CA GLU A 165 9.89 15.72 8.69
C GLU A 165 9.03 15.29 9.90
N LYS A 166 7.70 15.56 9.85
CA LYS A 166 6.77 15.28 10.94
C LYS A 166 5.83 14.11 10.63
N VAL A 167 5.55 13.88 9.36
CA VAL A 167 4.61 12.85 8.90
C VAL A 167 5.32 11.96 7.90
N GLN A 168 5.59 10.73 8.29
CA GLN A 168 6.22 9.75 7.42
C GLN A 168 5.19 9.13 6.48
N THR A 169 5.58 8.89 5.23
CA THR A 169 4.81 8.07 4.29
C THR A 169 5.52 6.74 4.11
N LEU A 170 4.85 5.63 4.44
CA LEU A 170 5.44 4.30 4.47
C LEU A 170 4.54 3.26 3.80
N ASP A 171 5.14 2.23 3.21
CA ASP A 171 4.38 1.02 2.91
C ASP A 171 3.99 0.29 4.21
N VAL A 172 2.83 -0.36 4.20
CA VAL A 172 2.34 -1.14 5.35
C VAL A 172 3.36 -2.20 5.78
N THR A 173 4.15 -2.73 4.83
CA THR A 173 5.20 -3.69 5.10
C THR A 173 6.34 -3.09 5.91
N GLU A 174 6.73 -1.84 5.65
CA GLU A 174 7.77 -1.14 6.40
C GLU A 174 7.32 -0.88 7.86
N ILE A 175 6.03 -0.57 8.05
CA ILE A 175 5.47 -0.40 9.39
C ILE A 175 5.46 -1.75 10.13
N LEU A 176 5.04 -2.83 9.45
CA LEU A 176 5.06 -4.18 10.01
C LEU A 176 6.48 -4.64 10.34
N GLU A 177 7.45 -4.40 9.45
CA GLU A 177 8.85 -4.75 9.66
C GLU A 177 9.39 -4.16 10.97
N ARG A 178 9.14 -2.86 11.22
CA ARG A 178 9.55 -2.18 12.46
C ARG A 178 9.01 -2.87 13.71
N SER A 179 7.80 -3.43 13.64
CA SER A 179 7.20 -4.15 14.76
C SER A 179 7.67 -5.60 14.89
N VAL A 180 8.06 -6.25 13.79
CA VAL A 180 8.55 -7.63 13.80
C VAL A 180 10.01 -7.72 14.23
N ILE A 181 10.87 -6.88 13.66
CA ILE A 181 12.33 -6.94 13.90
C ILE A 181 12.86 -5.86 14.85
N GLY A 182 12.01 -4.92 15.26
CA GLY A 182 12.38 -3.74 16.03
C GLY A 182 12.96 -2.62 15.16
N GLN A 183 12.89 -1.40 15.65
CA GLN A 183 13.54 -0.26 14.99
C GLN A 183 15.05 -0.44 15.09
N LYS A 184 15.74 -0.49 13.96
CA LYS A 184 17.19 -0.31 13.96
C LYS A 184 17.44 1.10 14.52
N LYS A 185 18.13 1.20 15.66
CA LYS A 185 18.69 2.48 16.07
C LYS A 185 19.66 2.89 14.97
N GLU A 186 19.28 3.90 14.18
CA GLU A 186 20.24 4.56 13.32
C GLU A 186 21.34 5.06 14.25
N ALA A 187 22.56 4.54 14.05
CA ALA A 187 23.73 5.04 14.74
C ALA A 187 23.93 6.49 14.26
N MET A 188 23.70 7.45 15.18
CA MET A 188 24.07 8.85 14.98
C MET A 188 25.58 8.97 14.74
#